data_435b9d3127f62b5492911225156ac1b6
#
_entry.id   435b9d3127f62b5492911225156ac1b6
#
_cell.length_a   1.000
_cell.length_b   1.000
_cell.length_c   1.000
_cell.angle_alpha   90.00
_cell.angle_beta   90.00
_cell.angle_gamma   90.00
#
_symmetry.space_group_name_H-M   'P 1'
#
loop_
_entity.id
_entity.type
_entity.pdbx_description
1 polymer ?
#
loop_
_entity_poly.entity_id
_entity_poly.type
_entity_poly.pdbx_seq_one_letter_code
_entity_poly.pdbx_strand_id
1 'polypeptide(L)'
;ASDRFVKKNRWGFFPSVNMGWRISEEPWLKSTTEDWLSNMKIRASWGMLGNDNVAQYMYESTYALTGVSHSFTNSATRATGAWLAVLGNENLRWEQVNQLDIGLDLGFFNNRLTVTYDYYNRQTRDMIYRGSLPLSSGMSYYFASDDPGNTVPIYLNAGLVENQGHEIAIGWKERRGEFEYGIQWNASFNQN
;
A
#
# COMPACT_ATOMS: atom_id res chain seq x y z
N ALA A 1 11.15 -12.85 3.01
CA ALA A 1 12.10 -12.83 1.89
C ALA A 1 11.32 -13.00 0.59
N SER A 2 11.73 -12.32 -0.46
CA SER A 2 11.16 -12.44 -1.81
C SER A 2 12.23 -12.82 -2.81
N ASP A 3 11.92 -13.72 -3.73
CA ASP A 3 12.77 -14.12 -4.84
C ASP A 3 12.67 -13.18 -6.06
N ARG A 4 11.74 -12.23 -6.00
CA ARG A 4 11.53 -11.21 -7.04
C ARG A 4 12.60 -10.13 -7.09
N PHE A 5 13.50 -10.10 -6.10
CA PHE A 5 14.60 -9.16 -5.99
C PHE A 5 15.95 -9.86 -6.01
N VAL A 6 16.98 -9.12 -6.38
CA VAL A 6 18.37 -9.60 -6.27
C VAL A 6 18.71 -9.99 -4.84
N LYS A 7 19.70 -10.86 -4.67
CA LYS A 7 20.08 -11.47 -3.39
C LYS A 7 20.23 -10.48 -2.23
N LYS A 8 20.79 -9.29 -2.51
CA LYS A 8 20.98 -8.22 -1.52
C LYS A 8 19.69 -7.56 -1.02
N ASN A 9 18.60 -7.59 -1.83
CA ASN A 9 17.35 -6.90 -1.56
C ASN A 9 16.20 -7.88 -1.21
N ARG A 10 16.46 -9.18 -1.14
CA ARG A 10 15.42 -10.21 -0.86
C ARG A 10 14.80 -10.13 0.52
N TRP A 11 15.56 -9.63 1.49
CA TRP A 11 15.12 -9.57 2.87
C TRP A 11 14.59 -8.18 3.18
N GLY A 12 13.37 -8.10 3.68
CA GLY A 12 12.76 -6.91 4.24
C GLY A 12 12.50 -7.11 5.74
N PHE A 13 12.65 -6.06 6.51
CA PHE A 13 12.31 -6.02 7.93
C PHE A 13 11.16 -5.05 8.13
N PHE A 14 10.02 -5.54 8.62
CA PHE A 14 8.76 -4.79 8.73
C PHE A 14 8.21 -4.90 10.15
N PRO A 15 8.71 -4.07 11.08
CA PRO A 15 8.27 -4.08 12.45
C PRO A 15 6.89 -3.45 12.60
N SER A 16 6.17 -3.89 13.64
CA SER A 16 4.92 -3.26 14.07
C SER A 16 4.80 -3.27 15.58
N VAL A 17 4.16 -2.26 16.12
CA VAL A 17 3.82 -2.14 17.54
C VAL A 17 2.42 -1.57 17.67
N ASN A 18 1.65 -2.10 18.63
CA ASN A 18 0.35 -1.55 18.98
C ASN A 18 0.22 -1.42 20.51
N MET A 19 -0.49 -0.41 20.92
CA MET A 19 -0.80 -0.12 22.30
C MET A 19 -2.27 0.21 22.46
N GLY A 20 -2.86 -0.24 23.57
CA GLY A 20 -4.21 0.12 23.96
C GLY A 20 -4.27 0.34 25.47
N TRP A 21 -4.78 1.50 25.87
CA TRP A 21 -4.95 1.83 27.27
C TRP A 21 -6.40 2.16 27.57
N ARG A 22 -7.01 1.35 28.46
CA ARG A 22 -8.38 1.59 28.92
C ARG A 22 -8.36 2.46 30.17
N ILE A 23 -8.45 3.76 29.97
CA ILE A 23 -8.36 4.77 31.01
C ILE A 23 -9.56 4.69 31.97
N SER A 24 -10.73 4.28 31.47
CA SER A 24 -11.93 4.12 32.29
C SER A 24 -11.82 3.08 33.42
N GLU A 25 -10.85 2.18 33.32
CA GLU A 25 -10.62 1.18 34.40
C GLU A 25 -9.62 1.66 35.46
N GLU A 26 -8.99 2.81 35.26
CA GLU A 26 -8.06 3.36 36.21
C GLU A 26 -8.77 3.84 37.48
N PRO A 27 -8.29 3.50 38.70
CA PRO A 27 -8.98 3.79 39.96
C PRO A 27 -9.28 5.29 40.17
N TRP A 28 -8.41 6.14 39.70
CA TRP A 28 -8.55 7.60 39.84
C TRP A 28 -9.63 8.21 38.95
N LEU A 29 -9.94 7.57 37.81
CA LEU A 29 -11.00 8.01 36.89
C LEU A 29 -12.32 7.31 37.19
N LYS A 30 -12.27 6.01 37.44
CA LYS A 30 -13.45 5.16 37.66
C LYS A 30 -14.33 5.70 38.78
N SER A 31 -13.76 6.09 39.91
CA SER A 31 -14.50 6.64 41.05
C SER A 31 -15.24 7.95 40.77
N THR A 32 -14.82 8.71 39.76
CA THR A 32 -15.35 10.06 39.47
C THR A 32 -16.35 10.02 38.30
N THR A 33 -16.25 9.04 37.41
CA THR A 33 -16.98 9.08 36.12
C THR A 33 -17.90 7.87 35.89
N GLU A 34 -18.01 6.95 36.85
CA GLU A 34 -18.73 5.68 36.72
C GLU A 34 -20.18 5.83 36.27
N ASP A 35 -20.84 6.92 36.65
CA ASP A 35 -22.26 7.17 36.35
C ASP A 35 -22.50 7.50 34.87
N TRP A 36 -21.56 8.14 34.19
CA TRP A 36 -21.80 8.67 32.84
C TRP A 36 -20.79 8.19 31.78
N LEU A 37 -19.54 7.93 32.15
CA LEU A 37 -18.49 7.44 31.26
C LEU A 37 -18.26 5.95 31.50
N SER A 38 -18.79 5.13 30.63
CA SER A 38 -18.75 3.66 30.76
C SER A 38 -17.49 3.05 30.16
N ASN A 39 -16.90 3.70 29.17
CA ASN A 39 -15.69 3.23 28.53
C ASN A 39 -14.89 4.41 27.97
N MET A 40 -13.60 4.41 28.23
CA MET A 40 -12.65 5.31 27.59
C MET A 40 -11.37 4.53 27.31
N LYS A 41 -11.05 4.38 26.01
CA LYS A 41 -9.86 3.66 25.57
C LYS A 41 -9.11 4.47 24.53
N ILE A 42 -7.80 4.64 24.73
CA ILE A 42 -6.89 5.17 23.72
C ILE A 42 -6.20 4.00 23.05
N ARG A 43 -6.08 4.08 21.73
CA ARG A 43 -5.36 3.14 20.88
C ARG A 43 -4.28 3.87 20.10
N ALA A 44 -3.12 3.26 19.97
CA ALA A 44 -2.07 3.72 19.08
C ALA A 44 -1.43 2.51 18.42
N SER A 45 -1.26 2.56 17.12
CA SER A 45 -0.53 1.56 16.37
C SER A 45 0.40 2.22 15.38
N TRP A 46 1.57 1.62 15.23
CA TRP A 46 2.53 1.98 14.20
C TRP A 46 3.08 0.71 13.58
N GLY A 47 3.21 0.69 12.27
CA GLY A 47 3.74 -0.46 11.58
C GLY A 47 4.31 -0.15 10.22
N MET A 48 5.25 -0.98 9.81
CA MET A 48 5.78 -1.01 8.46
C MET A 48 5.32 -2.27 7.75
N LEU A 49 4.93 -2.14 6.49
CA LEU A 49 4.56 -3.24 5.61
C LEU A 49 5.43 -3.19 4.36
N GLY A 50 5.80 -4.36 3.84
CA GLY A 50 6.51 -4.50 2.58
C GLY A 50 5.58 -5.08 1.51
N ASN A 51 5.62 -4.48 0.33
CA ASN A 51 4.96 -5.00 -0.86
C ASN A 51 6.01 -5.34 -1.91
N ASP A 52 5.92 -6.55 -2.47
CA ASP A 52 6.79 -7.07 -3.53
C ASP A 52 6.03 -7.35 -4.82
N ASN A 53 4.92 -6.66 -5.03
CA ASN A 53 4.06 -6.88 -6.21
C ASN A 53 4.72 -6.41 -7.50
N VAL A 54 5.72 -7.15 -7.94
CA VAL A 54 6.43 -7.00 -9.21
C VAL A 54 6.55 -8.38 -9.87
N ALA A 55 6.59 -8.42 -11.18
CA ALA A 55 6.81 -9.68 -11.88
C ALA A 55 8.19 -10.27 -11.56
N GLN A 56 8.32 -11.58 -11.70
CA GLN A 56 9.59 -12.27 -11.45
C GLN A 56 10.66 -11.84 -12.45
N TYR A 57 11.92 -11.86 -12.03
CA TYR A 57 13.10 -11.57 -12.85
C TYR A 57 13.17 -10.16 -13.45
N MET A 58 12.42 -9.19 -12.94
CA MET A 58 12.49 -7.81 -13.42
C MET A 58 13.82 -7.10 -13.04
N TYR A 59 14.63 -7.74 -12.26
CA TYR A 59 16.00 -7.31 -11.98
C TYR A 59 17.02 -7.77 -13.05
N GLU A 60 16.63 -8.67 -13.97
CA GLU A 60 17.44 -9.17 -15.07
C GLU A 60 16.95 -8.62 -16.40
N SER A 61 17.91 -8.28 -17.29
CA SER A 61 17.56 -7.91 -18.66
C SER A 61 17.22 -9.15 -19.48
N THR A 62 16.05 -9.14 -20.11
CA THR A 62 15.58 -10.25 -20.93
C THR A 62 15.57 -9.88 -22.41
N TYR A 63 15.97 -10.81 -23.25
CA TYR A 63 15.96 -10.66 -24.70
C TYR A 63 14.92 -11.59 -25.32
N ALA A 64 14.18 -11.07 -26.27
CA ALA A 64 13.27 -11.87 -27.09
C ALA A 64 13.94 -12.19 -28.43
N LEU A 65 13.79 -13.43 -28.88
CA LEU A 65 14.34 -13.94 -30.14
C LEU A 65 13.31 -13.99 -31.27
N THR A 66 12.10 -13.56 -31.03
CA THR A 66 10.98 -13.63 -31.97
C THR A 66 10.63 -12.24 -32.50
N GLY A 67 10.09 -12.20 -33.71
CA GLY A 67 9.53 -10.99 -34.32
C GLY A 67 10.53 -10.13 -35.10
N VAL A 68 11.82 -10.37 -34.99
CA VAL A 68 12.85 -9.64 -35.75
C VAL A 68 13.69 -10.62 -36.55
N SER A 69 13.71 -10.43 -37.86
CA SER A 69 14.55 -11.23 -38.74
C SER A 69 15.14 -10.36 -39.86
N HIS A 70 16.42 -10.51 -40.10
CA HIS A 70 17.15 -9.81 -41.15
C HIS A 70 17.72 -10.80 -42.18
N SER A 71 17.68 -10.42 -43.45
CA SER A 71 18.40 -11.12 -44.49
C SER A 71 19.74 -10.41 -44.72
N PHE A 72 20.84 -11.10 -44.48
CA PHE A 72 22.18 -10.56 -44.68
C PHE A 72 22.74 -10.88 -46.08
N THR A 73 22.02 -11.67 -46.86
CA THR A 73 22.39 -12.08 -48.21
C THR A 73 21.15 -12.06 -49.09
N ASN A 74 21.33 -12.17 -50.42
CA ASN A 74 20.24 -12.36 -51.38
C ASN A 74 19.54 -13.73 -51.28
N SER A 75 19.84 -14.51 -50.27
CA SER A 75 19.19 -15.81 -50.03
C SER A 75 17.87 -15.62 -49.29
N ALA A 76 16.92 -16.51 -49.49
CA ALA A 76 15.62 -16.53 -48.80
C ALA A 76 15.75 -16.85 -47.28
N THR A 77 16.95 -17.17 -46.81
CA THR A 77 17.20 -17.52 -45.40
C THR A 77 17.35 -16.27 -44.57
N ARG A 78 16.46 -16.09 -43.62
CA ARG A 78 16.48 -14.98 -42.65
C ARG A 78 17.15 -15.42 -41.36
N ALA A 79 18.06 -14.59 -40.85
CA ALA A 79 18.63 -14.80 -39.55
C ALA A 79 17.67 -14.21 -38.47
N THR A 80 17.41 -14.99 -37.43
CA THR A 80 16.61 -14.50 -36.28
C THR A 80 17.42 -13.46 -35.49
N GLY A 81 16.86 -12.30 -35.32
CA GLY A 81 17.42 -11.26 -34.46
C GLY A 81 17.00 -11.42 -32.99
N ALA A 82 17.73 -10.74 -32.13
CA ALA A 82 17.39 -10.59 -30.72
C ALA A 82 17.16 -9.12 -30.41
N TRP A 83 16.20 -8.84 -29.56
CA TRP A 83 15.92 -7.49 -29.08
C TRP A 83 15.69 -7.50 -27.56
N LEU A 84 15.96 -6.39 -26.90
CA LEU A 84 15.77 -6.25 -25.45
C LEU A 84 14.27 -6.13 -25.14
N ALA A 85 13.71 -7.13 -24.46
CA ALA A 85 12.29 -7.17 -24.10
C ALA A 85 12.00 -6.45 -22.77
N VAL A 86 12.93 -6.55 -21.81
CA VAL A 86 12.87 -5.88 -20.50
C VAL A 86 14.27 -5.41 -20.14
N LEU A 87 14.39 -4.17 -19.71
CA LEU A 87 15.63 -3.67 -19.09
C LEU A 87 15.59 -3.98 -17.60
N GLY A 88 16.46 -4.86 -17.16
CA GLY A 88 16.57 -5.25 -15.75
C GLY A 88 17.07 -4.12 -14.85
N ASN A 89 16.56 -4.09 -13.62
CA ASN A 89 17.02 -3.17 -12.60
C ASN A 89 17.41 -3.90 -11.32
N GLU A 90 18.71 -4.07 -11.12
CA GLU A 90 19.25 -4.73 -9.91
C GLU A 90 19.03 -3.94 -8.61
N ASN A 91 18.59 -2.68 -8.69
CA ASN A 91 18.30 -1.85 -7.52
C ASN A 91 16.85 -1.97 -7.07
N LEU A 92 16.04 -2.81 -7.73
CA LEU A 92 14.67 -3.09 -7.29
C LEU A 92 14.66 -3.60 -5.85
N ARG A 93 13.78 -2.99 -5.06
CA ARG A 93 13.59 -3.30 -3.64
C ARG A 93 12.13 -3.26 -3.26
N TRP A 94 11.84 -3.66 -2.04
CA TRP A 94 10.51 -3.63 -1.46
C TRP A 94 9.90 -2.22 -1.50
N GLU A 95 8.67 -2.13 -1.94
CA GLU A 95 7.82 -0.99 -1.65
C GLU A 95 7.47 -1.01 -0.17
N GLN A 96 7.56 0.13 0.50
CA GLN A 96 7.38 0.25 1.94
C GLN A 96 6.16 1.10 2.25
N VAL A 97 5.27 0.55 3.06
CA VAL A 97 4.14 1.28 3.63
C VAL A 97 4.41 1.48 5.11
N ASN A 98 4.47 2.73 5.54
CA ASN A 98 4.58 3.14 6.94
C ASN A 98 3.21 3.69 7.37
N GLN A 99 2.61 3.12 8.39
CA GLN A 99 1.29 3.49 8.87
C GLN A 99 1.31 3.80 10.35
N LEU A 100 0.71 4.94 10.71
CA LEU A 100 0.43 5.36 12.08
C LEU A 100 -1.07 5.52 12.23
N ASP A 101 -1.65 4.89 13.26
CA ASP A 101 -3.05 5.05 13.62
C ASP A 101 -3.15 5.42 15.09
N ILE A 102 -3.96 6.42 15.41
CA ILE A 102 -4.28 6.84 16.77
C ILE A 102 -5.79 6.90 16.90
N GLY A 103 -6.35 6.15 17.85
CA GLY A 103 -7.78 6.05 18.05
C GLY A 103 -8.21 6.34 19.49
N LEU A 104 -9.41 6.89 19.63
CA LEU A 104 -10.09 7.14 20.89
C LEU A 104 -11.49 6.52 20.83
N ASP A 105 -11.76 5.60 21.74
CA ASP A 105 -13.08 4.98 21.91
C ASP A 105 -13.71 5.49 23.20
N LEU A 106 -14.88 6.08 23.11
CA LEU A 106 -15.68 6.58 24.22
C LEU A 106 -17.03 5.87 24.26
N GLY A 107 -17.46 5.49 25.45
CA GLY A 107 -18.76 4.95 25.72
C GLY A 107 -19.42 5.67 26.88
N PHE A 108 -20.62 6.17 26.70
CA PHE A 108 -21.37 6.92 27.70
C PHE A 108 -22.69 6.19 28.02
N PHE A 109 -23.20 6.43 29.26
CA PHE A 109 -24.51 5.93 29.70
C PHE A 109 -24.69 4.42 29.50
N ASN A 110 -23.77 3.62 30.05
CA ASN A 110 -23.73 2.16 29.86
C ASN A 110 -23.59 1.76 28.39
N ASN A 111 -22.74 2.49 27.64
CA ASN A 111 -22.50 2.32 26.22
C ASN A 111 -23.74 2.52 25.31
N ARG A 112 -24.71 3.27 25.77
CA ARG A 112 -25.82 3.70 24.89
C ARG A 112 -25.34 4.67 23.83
N LEU A 113 -24.51 5.65 24.21
CA LEU A 113 -23.81 6.52 23.27
C LEU A 113 -22.36 6.04 23.14
N THR A 114 -21.95 5.74 21.91
CA THR A 114 -20.56 5.39 21.57
C THR A 114 -20.00 6.43 20.61
N VAL A 115 -18.78 6.86 20.86
CA VAL A 115 -18.05 7.76 19.97
C VAL A 115 -16.68 7.16 19.72
N THR A 116 -16.36 6.93 18.46
CA THR A 116 -15.02 6.50 18.03
C THR A 116 -14.43 7.58 17.15
N TYR A 117 -13.20 7.93 17.43
CA TYR A 117 -12.43 8.85 16.61
C TYR A 117 -11.10 8.19 16.28
N ASP A 118 -10.73 8.20 14.99
CA ASP A 118 -9.48 7.68 14.50
C ASP A 118 -8.77 8.74 13.64
N TYR A 119 -7.49 8.87 13.87
CA TYR A 119 -6.55 9.58 12.99
C TYR A 119 -5.58 8.57 12.41
N TYR A 120 -5.37 8.61 11.10
CA TYR A 120 -4.38 7.80 10.45
C TYR A 120 -3.46 8.62 9.54
N ASN A 121 -2.22 8.18 9.45
CA ASN A 121 -1.27 8.63 8.45
C ASN A 121 -0.58 7.41 7.83
N ARG A 122 -0.70 7.28 6.52
CA ARG A 122 -0.13 6.20 5.74
C ARG A 122 0.75 6.75 4.64
N GLN A 123 2.04 6.46 4.71
CA GLN A 123 3.04 6.83 3.70
C GLN A 123 3.48 5.58 2.95
N THR A 124 3.31 5.57 1.63
CA THR A 124 3.85 4.55 0.73
C THR A 124 5.08 5.13 0.05
N ARG A 125 6.24 4.53 0.31
CA ARG A 125 7.54 4.93 -0.22
C ARG A 125 8.09 3.85 -1.14
N ASP A 126 9.01 4.25 -2.03
CA ASP A 126 9.68 3.32 -2.95
C ASP A 126 8.67 2.52 -3.80
N MET A 127 7.57 3.15 -4.19
CA MET A 127 6.55 2.50 -5.01
C MET A 127 7.18 1.93 -6.27
N ILE A 128 6.82 0.70 -6.61
CA ILE A 128 7.33 0.05 -7.81
C ILE A 128 6.54 0.57 -9.01
N TYR A 129 7.21 1.37 -9.82
CA TYR A 129 6.64 2.00 -11.00
C TYR A 129 7.20 1.38 -12.27
N ARG A 130 6.32 1.08 -13.23
CA ARG A 130 6.70 0.69 -14.58
C ARG A 130 6.93 1.93 -15.41
N GLY A 131 8.18 2.29 -15.62
CA GLY A 131 8.59 3.38 -16.51
C GLY A 131 8.78 2.92 -17.95
N SER A 132 8.89 3.87 -18.85
CA SER A 132 9.27 3.65 -20.24
C SER A 132 10.58 4.36 -20.54
N LEU A 133 11.42 3.75 -21.36
CA LEU A 133 12.63 4.38 -21.84
C LEU A 133 12.28 5.38 -22.95
N PRO A 134 12.99 6.53 -23.05
CA PRO A 134 12.77 7.46 -24.14
C PRO A 134 13.17 6.85 -25.49
N LEU A 135 12.47 7.22 -26.55
CA LEU A 135 12.74 6.72 -27.91
C LEU A 135 14.19 6.97 -28.36
N SER A 136 14.82 8.03 -27.86
CA SER A 136 16.23 8.36 -28.12
C SER A 136 17.21 7.34 -27.60
N SER A 137 16.79 6.43 -26.67
CA SER A 137 17.63 5.33 -26.20
C SER A 137 17.84 4.23 -27.25
N GLY A 138 17.12 4.25 -28.36
CA GLY A 138 17.11 3.18 -29.37
C GLY A 138 16.41 1.90 -28.90
N MET A 139 15.84 1.88 -27.71
CA MET A 139 15.16 0.74 -27.09
C MET A 139 13.63 0.90 -27.25
N SER A 140 13.19 1.00 -28.47
CA SER A 140 11.76 1.12 -28.79
C SER A 140 11.20 -0.21 -29.25
N TYR A 141 10.05 -0.58 -28.74
CA TYR A 141 9.32 -1.81 -29.12
C TYR A 141 8.45 -1.58 -30.36
N TYR A 142 9.03 -1.02 -31.40
CA TYR A 142 8.29 -0.57 -32.60
C TYR A 142 7.65 -1.73 -33.42
N PHE A 143 8.05 -2.99 -33.21
CA PHE A 143 7.67 -4.10 -34.11
C PHE A 143 6.48 -4.96 -33.66
N ALA A 144 5.90 -4.72 -32.49
CA ALA A 144 4.87 -5.63 -31.97
C ALA A 144 3.48 -5.00 -31.76
N SER A 145 3.33 -3.69 -31.88
CA SER A 145 2.01 -3.05 -31.85
C SER A 145 2.05 -1.72 -32.59
N ASP A 146 0.91 -1.34 -33.16
CA ASP A 146 0.68 -0.02 -33.77
C ASP A 146 0.64 1.12 -32.72
N ASP A 147 1.00 0.85 -31.47
CA ASP A 147 1.06 1.83 -30.39
C ASP A 147 2.46 2.48 -30.32
N PRO A 148 2.60 3.77 -30.70
CA PRO A 148 3.86 4.48 -30.66
C PRO A 148 4.42 4.69 -29.23
N GLY A 149 3.64 4.37 -28.19
CA GLY A 149 4.05 4.42 -26.79
C GLY A 149 4.69 3.12 -26.26
N ASN A 150 4.79 2.08 -27.09
CA ASN A 150 5.29 0.77 -26.64
C ASN A 150 6.82 0.74 -26.60
N THR A 151 7.36 1.19 -25.48
CA THR A 151 8.80 1.19 -25.20
C THR A 151 9.18 0.04 -24.27
N VAL A 152 10.47 -0.36 -24.29
CA VAL A 152 11.00 -1.36 -23.37
C VAL A 152 10.72 -0.94 -21.93
N PRO A 153 10.01 -1.74 -21.13
CA PRO A 153 9.69 -1.38 -19.76
C PRO A 153 10.94 -1.47 -18.87
N ILE A 154 11.03 -0.53 -17.95
CA ILE A 154 11.95 -0.58 -16.81
C ILE A 154 11.14 -0.45 -15.52
N TYR A 155 11.46 -1.23 -14.52
CA TYR A 155 10.83 -1.14 -13.20
C TYR A 155 11.74 -0.39 -12.25
N LEU A 156 11.20 0.61 -11.58
CA LEU A 156 11.92 1.52 -10.69
C LEU A 156 11.17 1.64 -9.37
N ASN A 157 11.90 1.76 -8.28
CA ASN A 157 11.33 2.24 -7.04
C ASN A 157 11.35 3.78 -7.07
N ALA A 158 10.19 4.36 -7.31
CA ALA A 158 10.04 5.81 -7.42
C ALA A 158 8.68 6.22 -6.84
N GLY A 159 8.65 7.39 -6.24
CA GLY A 159 7.42 7.96 -5.72
C GLY A 159 7.23 7.80 -4.21
N LEU A 160 6.51 8.76 -3.70
CA LEU A 160 6.01 8.84 -2.34
C LEU A 160 4.55 9.26 -2.44
N VAL A 161 3.69 8.49 -1.82
CA VAL A 161 2.26 8.84 -1.66
C VAL A 161 1.97 8.85 -0.17
N GLU A 162 1.36 9.93 0.29
CA GLU A 162 0.93 10.09 1.66
C GLU A 162 -0.58 10.25 1.70
N ASN A 163 -1.22 9.46 2.54
CA ASN A 163 -2.65 9.53 2.80
C ASN A 163 -2.84 9.72 4.30
N GLN A 164 -3.49 10.80 4.68
CA GLN A 164 -3.84 11.06 6.07
C GLN A 164 -5.31 11.41 6.19
N GLY A 165 -5.89 11.11 7.34
CA GLY A 165 -7.30 11.39 7.51
C GLY A 165 -7.78 11.22 8.93
N HIS A 166 -9.04 11.62 9.10
CA HIS A 166 -9.79 11.54 10.34
C HIS A 166 -11.08 10.81 10.09
N GLU A 167 -11.42 9.89 10.97
CA GLU A 167 -12.68 9.15 10.94
C GLU A 167 -13.40 9.35 12.27
N ILE A 168 -14.68 9.60 12.19
CA ILE A 168 -15.55 9.77 13.37
C ILE A 168 -16.76 8.87 13.19
N ALA A 169 -17.06 8.06 14.20
CA ALA A 169 -18.27 7.27 14.27
C ALA A 169 -19.02 7.59 15.56
N ILE A 170 -20.31 7.85 15.47
CA ILE A 170 -21.20 8.11 16.60
C ILE A 170 -22.34 7.12 16.52
N GLY A 171 -22.54 6.36 17.58
CA GLY A 171 -23.64 5.38 17.69
C GLY A 171 -24.49 5.64 18.90
N TRP A 172 -25.80 5.51 18.73
CA TRP A 172 -26.76 5.50 19.83
C TRP A 172 -27.55 4.19 19.80
N LYS A 173 -27.65 3.51 20.94
CA LYS A 173 -28.46 2.31 21.12
C LYS A 173 -29.33 2.46 22.35
N GLU A 174 -30.61 2.13 22.22
CA GLU A 174 -31.54 2.16 23.32
C GLU A 174 -32.43 0.93 23.29
N ARG A 175 -32.71 0.39 24.48
CA ARG A 175 -33.67 -0.72 24.67
C ARG A 175 -34.73 -0.32 25.64
N ARG A 176 -35.98 -0.41 25.19
CA ARG A 176 -37.20 -0.19 26.03
C ARG A 176 -38.06 -1.43 26.00
N GLY A 177 -37.98 -2.24 27.05
CA GLY A 177 -38.67 -3.52 27.13
C GLY A 177 -38.11 -4.51 26.07
N GLU A 178 -38.99 -4.98 25.19
CA GLU A 178 -38.65 -5.89 24.09
C GLU A 178 -38.18 -5.15 22.83
N PHE A 179 -38.37 -3.84 22.77
CA PHE A 179 -37.99 -3.02 21.61
C PHE A 179 -36.57 -2.48 21.76
N GLU A 180 -35.69 -2.79 20.78
CA GLU A 180 -34.33 -2.28 20.69
C GLU A 180 -34.16 -1.49 19.37
N TYR A 181 -33.58 -0.31 19.45
CA TYR A 181 -33.26 0.50 18.28
C TYR A 181 -31.88 1.11 18.40
N GLY A 182 -31.26 1.36 17.25
CA GLY A 182 -29.92 2.01 17.16
C GLY A 182 -29.82 2.87 15.92
N ILE A 183 -29.06 3.94 16.06
CA ILE A 183 -28.70 4.85 14.97
C ILE A 183 -27.18 4.97 15.00
N GLN A 184 -26.55 4.89 13.83
CA GLN A 184 -25.12 5.09 13.67
C GLN A 184 -24.87 6.12 12.58
N TRP A 185 -23.97 7.05 12.86
CA TRP A 185 -23.47 8.04 11.91
C TRP A 185 -21.96 7.93 11.80
N ASN A 186 -21.44 7.99 10.57
CA ASN A 186 -20.01 7.93 10.27
C ASN A 186 -19.62 9.08 9.34
N ALA A 187 -18.47 9.69 9.59
CA ALA A 187 -17.86 10.67 8.71
C ALA A 187 -16.35 10.38 8.57
N SER A 188 -15.84 10.58 7.36
CA SER A 188 -14.42 10.43 7.04
C SER A 188 -13.94 11.63 6.25
N PHE A 189 -12.77 12.17 6.63
CA PHE A 189 -12.10 13.27 5.96
C PHE A 189 -10.70 12.82 5.59
N ASN A 190 -10.41 12.74 4.29
CA ASN A 190 -9.16 12.23 3.76
C ASN A 190 -8.43 13.32 2.99
N GLN A 191 -7.10 13.32 3.10
CA GLN A 191 -6.20 14.18 2.36
C GLN A 191 -5.06 13.33 1.78
N ASN A 192 -4.76 13.60 0.50
CA ASN A 192 -3.63 13.05 -0.25
C ASN A 192 -2.58 14.13 -0.50
#